data_674fa2287ed4dfb23ac65b30ecfe3c93
#
_entry.id   674fa2287ed4dfb23ac65b30ecfe3c93
#
_cell.length_a   1.000
_cell.length_b   1.000
_cell.length_c   1.000
_cell.angle_alpha   90.00
_cell.angle_beta   90.00
_cell.angle_gamma   90.00
#
_symmetry.space_group_name_H-M   'P 1'
#
loop_
_entity.id
_entity.type
_entity.pdbx_description
1 polymer ?
#
loop_
_entity_poly.entity_id
_entity_poly.type
_entity_poly.pdbx_seq_one_letter_code
_entity_poly.pdbx_strand_id
1 'polypeptide(L)'
;MNYFPTTKKEILKNLEEFSKNEILNYSSNRNYDLGIPHKNVSKLSPYIRRRFISEEEVMSIILKDNEINKIEKFIEEIFWRTYWRGWLETHPWIYNEYLKNNETKDLLKKTGIKCFDHWVDELLETGYLHNHARMWFASIWIFTLGYSWQSGAKFFENNLLDFCPASNTLGWRWVAGIQTIGKPYIARAENIRDFTKNRFYPKDQLNNTPNYSFENFSNGKASKFLEPKTIPFEDLTKVGLILNNNDLSLNKVLDKKGIKYNCCLWSTNNQNPIINNFQKLLYEDVCNNLNGVTLISDFETIFHWIQNKGIKNLILPYETVGNKLFSNRDFLNKLELLEVSYYFYLREWDQNAFPHCTRGFFNFKKMIYKLINHKNIFINAL
;
A
#
# COMPACT_ATOMS: atom_id res chain seq x y z
N MET A 1 6.95 -13.15 18.58
CA MET A 1 7.56 -13.70 17.35
C MET A 1 7.33 -12.70 16.23
N ASN A 2 8.36 -12.33 15.46
CA ASN A 2 8.14 -11.49 14.27
C ASN A 2 7.54 -12.35 13.16
N TYR A 3 6.24 -12.19 12.89
CA TYR A 3 5.55 -12.86 11.77
C TYR A 3 6.04 -12.38 10.41
N PHE A 4 6.63 -11.21 10.37
CA PHE A 4 7.10 -10.54 9.17
C PHE A 4 8.60 -10.31 9.27
N PRO A 5 9.44 -10.88 8.38
CA PRO A 5 10.86 -10.56 8.31
C PRO A 5 11.05 -9.05 8.07
N THR A 6 12.13 -8.51 8.57
CA THR A 6 12.42 -7.07 8.50
C THR A 6 13.73 -6.75 7.77
N THR A 7 14.41 -7.77 7.27
CA THR A 7 15.58 -7.58 6.41
C THR A 7 15.24 -7.85 4.96
N LYS A 8 15.79 -7.06 4.06
CA LYS A 8 15.56 -7.22 2.62
C LYS A 8 15.96 -8.61 2.14
N LYS A 9 17.07 -9.14 2.65
CA LYS A 9 17.58 -10.47 2.32
C LYS A 9 16.57 -11.58 2.61
N GLU A 10 15.95 -11.58 3.80
CA GLU A 10 14.96 -12.59 4.18
C GLU A 10 13.68 -12.47 3.36
N ILE A 11 13.24 -11.23 3.09
CA ILE A 11 12.03 -10.99 2.31
C ILE A 11 12.20 -11.46 0.87
N LEU A 12 13.35 -11.20 0.25
CA LEU A 12 13.65 -11.67 -1.10
C LEU A 12 13.73 -13.21 -1.14
N LYS A 13 14.36 -13.84 -0.14
CA LYS A 13 14.37 -15.29 0.00
C LYS A 13 12.95 -15.87 0.08
N ASN A 14 12.09 -15.30 0.92
CA ASN A 14 10.70 -15.74 1.03
C ASN A 14 9.91 -15.56 -0.27
N LEU A 15 10.18 -14.49 -1.02
CA LEU A 15 9.57 -14.27 -2.33
C LEU A 15 10.04 -15.31 -3.35
N GLU A 16 11.34 -15.65 -3.38
CA GLU A 16 11.87 -16.72 -4.24
C GLU A 16 11.28 -18.08 -3.90
N GLU A 17 11.15 -18.40 -2.61
CA GLU A 17 10.51 -19.64 -2.14
C GLU A 17 9.03 -19.67 -2.54
N PHE A 18 8.29 -18.58 -2.36
CA PHE A 18 6.90 -18.47 -2.81
C PHE A 18 6.76 -18.61 -4.33
N SER A 19 7.67 -17.98 -5.09
CA SER A 19 7.70 -18.05 -6.55
C SER A 19 7.92 -19.48 -7.07
N LYS A 20 8.70 -20.29 -6.36
CA LYS A 20 8.98 -21.68 -6.76
C LYS A 20 7.89 -22.66 -6.34
N ASN A 21 7.29 -22.47 -5.16
CA ASN A 21 6.50 -23.51 -4.52
C ASN A 21 4.98 -23.23 -4.59
N GLU A 22 4.54 -21.96 -4.47
CA GLU A 22 3.15 -21.64 -4.23
C GLU A 22 2.50 -20.82 -5.34
N ILE A 23 3.26 -20.06 -6.13
CA ILE A 23 2.70 -19.07 -7.05
C ILE A 23 1.78 -19.67 -8.11
N LEU A 24 2.08 -20.90 -8.59
CA LEU A 24 1.26 -21.61 -9.58
C LEU A 24 -0.10 -22.01 -9.01
N ASN A 25 -0.16 -22.26 -7.70
CA ASN A 25 -1.40 -22.61 -6.99
C ASN A 25 -2.11 -21.38 -6.41
N TYR A 26 -1.53 -20.20 -6.57
CA TYR A 26 -2.06 -18.97 -5.99
C TYR A 26 -3.50 -18.67 -6.44
N SER A 27 -3.81 -18.88 -7.72
CA SER A 27 -5.15 -18.62 -8.25
C SER A 27 -6.24 -19.43 -7.53
N SER A 28 -5.99 -20.67 -7.20
CA SER A 28 -6.93 -21.57 -6.50
C SER A 28 -6.92 -21.36 -4.98
N ASN A 29 -5.76 -21.04 -4.40
CA ASN A 29 -5.57 -21.05 -2.95
C ASN A 29 -5.71 -19.67 -2.29
N ARG A 30 -5.56 -18.58 -3.04
CA ARG A 30 -5.51 -17.22 -2.52
C ARG A 30 -6.71 -16.76 -1.70
N ASN A 31 -7.87 -17.39 -1.89
CA ASN A 31 -9.08 -17.03 -1.17
C ASN A 31 -9.25 -17.75 0.17
N TYR A 32 -8.44 -18.76 0.45
CA TYR A 32 -8.53 -19.49 1.72
C TYR A 32 -7.80 -18.73 2.84
N ASP A 33 -8.55 -18.33 3.87
CA ASP A 33 -7.99 -17.88 5.14
C ASP A 33 -7.70 -19.12 6.01
N LEU A 34 -6.44 -19.59 5.95
CA LEU A 34 -5.98 -20.74 6.69
C LEU A 34 -5.50 -20.39 8.11
N GLY A 35 -5.52 -19.11 8.47
CA GLY A 35 -4.92 -18.58 9.69
C GLY A 35 -3.39 -18.48 9.60
N ILE A 36 -2.81 -17.96 10.67
CA ILE A 36 -1.35 -17.80 10.79
C ILE A 36 -0.66 -19.16 10.61
N PRO A 37 0.42 -19.23 9.81
CA PRO A 37 1.21 -18.13 9.20
C PRO A 37 0.85 -17.77 7.75
N HIS A 38 -0.35 -18.05 7.24
CA HIS A 38 -0.84 -17.70 5.90
C HIS A 38 0.10 -18.15 4.76
N LYS A 39 0.46 -19.43 4.73
CA LYS A 39 1.46 -19.98 3.79
C LYS A 39 1.03 -19.92 2.31
N ASN A 40 -0.28 -19.87 2.05
CA ASN A 40 -0.86 -19.84 0.70
C ASN A 40 -0.84 -18.47 0.02
N VAL A 41 -0.31 -17.44 0.69
CA VAL A 41 -0.16 -16.07 0.14
C VAL A 41 1.23 -15.53 0.42
N SER A 42 1.70 -14.61 -0.43
CA SER A 42 3.07 -14.08 -0.38
C SER A 42 3.36 -13.16 0.81
N LYS A 43 2.36 -12.57 1.42
CA LYS A 43 2.47 -11.55 2.50
C LYS A 43 3.40 -10.36 2.17
N LEU A 44 3.50 -9.98 0.89
CA LEU A 44 4.39 -8.90 0.43
C LEU A 44 3.83 -7.50 0.64
N SER A 45 2.52 -7.38 0.93
CA SER A 45 1.85 -6.07 1.00
C SER A 45 2.51 -5.06 1.95
N PRO A 46 3.03 -5.42 3.17
CA PRO A 46 3.70 -4.46 4.05
C PRO A 46 4.97 -3.86 3.45
N TYR A 47 5.66 -4.59 2.59
CA TYR A 47 6.93 -4.20 1.97
C TYR A 47 6.72 -3.42 0.68
N ILE A 48 5.82 -3.89 -0.21
CA ILE A 48 5.45 -3.19 -1.44
C ILE A 48 4.79 -1.84 -1.09
N ARG A 49 4.02 -1.77 0.00
CA ARG A 49 3.39 -0.54 0.48
C ARG A 49 4.41 0.60 0.67
N ARG A 50 5.60 0.27 1.13
CA ARG A 50 6.71 1.20 1.41
C ARG A 50 7.79 1.18 0.35
N ARG A 51 7.60 0.39 -0.70
CA ARG A 51 8.65 0.11 -1.68
C ARG A 51 10.00 -0.24 -1.03
N PHE A 52 9.94 -0.92 0.10
CA PHE A 52 11.10 -1.62 0.64
C PHE A 52 11.55 -2.71 -0.34
N ILE A 53 10.56 -3.35 -0.99
CA ILE A 53 10.70 -4.06 -2.26
C ILE A 53 9.75 -3.39 -3.25
N SER A 54 10.25 -3.00 -4.42
CA SER A 54 9.41 -2.38 -5.45
C SER A 54 8.61 -3.41 -6.23
N GLU A 55 7.55 -2.95 -6.90
CA GLU A 55 6.73 -3.76 -7.78
C GLU A 55 7.60 -4.38 -8.90
N GLU A 56 8.56 -3.63 -9.43
CA GLU A 56 9.49 -4.09 -10.46
C GLU A 56 10.40 -5.20 -9.95
N GLU A 57 10.93 -5.09 -8.71
CA GLU A 57 11.74 -6.15 -8.10
C GLU A 57 10.92 -7.44 -7.91
N VAL A 58 9.66 -7.33 -7.46
CA VAL A 58 8.78 -8.49 -7.33
C VAL A 58 8.57 -9.15 -8.69
N MET A 59 8.23 -8.37 -9.71
CA MET A 59 7.98 -8.87 -11.05
C MET A 59 9.23 -9.55 -11.64
N SER A 60 10.42 -8.97 -11.47
CA SER A 60 11.66 -9.55 -11.98
C SER A 60 11.96 -10.93 -11.39
N ILE A 61 11.64 -11.15 -10.11
CA ILE A 61 11.86 -12.43 -9.44
C ILE A 61 10.84 -13.48 -9.90
N ILE A 62 9.56 -13.13 -9.91
CA ILE A 62 8.51 -14.11 -10.23
C ILE A 62 8.50 -14.50 -11.72
N LEU A 63 8.92 -13.61 -12.61
CA LEU A 63 8.97 -13.86 -14.05
C LEU A 63 10.28 -14.55 -14.50
N LYS A 64 11.25 -14.69 -13.60
CA LYS A 64 12.49 -15.41 -13.91
C LYS A 64 12.23 -16.89 -14.25
N ASP A 65 11.33 -17.53 -13.50
CA ASP A 65 11.08 -18.98 -13.59
C ASP A 65 9.62 -19.30 -13.95
N ASN A 66 8.75 -18.29 -14.16
CA ASN A 66 7.33 -18.51 -14.43
C ASN A 66 6.84 -17.75 -15.65
N GLU A 67 6.02 -18.40 -16.46
CA GLU A 67 5.31 -17.77 -17.57
C GLU A 67 4.16 -16.89 -17.07
N ILE A 68 3.97 -15.72 -17.68
CA ILE A 68 2.97 -14.72 -17.28
C ILE A 68 1.56 -15.33 -17.20
N ASN A 69 1.16 -16.12 -18.19
CA ASN A 69 -0.17 -16.73 -18.26
C ASN A 69 -0.45 -17.70 -17.10
N LYS A 70 0.57 -18.36 -16.56
CA LYS A 70 0.42 -19.28 -15.41
C LYS A 70 0.26 -18.57 -14.07
N ILE A 71 0.76 -17.34 -13.97
CA ILE A 71 0.76 -16.55 -12.75
C ILE A 71 -0.04 -15.24 -12.88
N GLU A 72 -0.87 -15.13 -13.94
CA GLU A 72 -1.65 -13.93 -14.25
C GLU A 72 -2.39 -13.38 -13.03
N LYS A 73 -3.00 -14.26 -12.24
CA LYS A 73 -3.77 -13.84 -11.08
C LYS A 73 -2.94 -13.18 -9.98
N PHE A 74 -1.70 -13.63 -9.77
CA PHE A 74 -0.80 -12.99 -8.82
C PHE A 74 -0.35 -11.62 -9.33
N ILE A 75 -0.06 -11.52 -10.62
CA ILE A 75 0.29 -10.26 -11.27
C ILE A 75 -0.86 -9.24 -11.15
N GLU A 76 -2.10 -9.67 -11.40
CA GLU A 76 -3.29 -8.81 -11.23
C GLU A 76 -3.38 -8.24 -9.82
N GLU A 77 -3.11 -9.03 -8.78
CA GLU A 77 -3.20 -8.57 -7.38
C GLU A 77 -2.13 -7.51 -7.05
N ILE A 78 -0.93 -7.57 -7.67
CA ILE A 78 0.07 -6.49 -7.56
C ILE A 78 -0.47 -5.22 -8.23
N PHE A 79 -1.05 -5.35 -9.42
CA PHE A 79 -1.61 -4.22 -10.16
C PHE A 79 -2.89 -3.64 -9.53
N TRP A 80 -3.64 -4.41 -8.72
CA TRP A 80 -4.78 -3.86 -7.96
C TRP A 80 -4.37 -2.70 -7.06
N ARG A 81 -3.23 -2.82 -6.37
CA ARG A 81 -2.71 -1.73 -5.53
C ARG A 81 -2.34 -0.51 -6.38
N THR A 82 -1.67 -0.72 -7.51
CA THR A 82 -1.31 0.36 -8.44
C THR A 82 -2.57 1.05 -8.97
N TYR A 83 -3.56 0.27 -9.39
CA TYR A 83 -4.85 0.77 -9.86
C TYR A 83 -5.56 1.61 -8.79
N TRP A 84 -5.65 1.14 -7.54
CA TRP A 84 -6.30 1.90 -6.48
C TRP A 84 -5.59 3.23 -6.22
N ARG A 85 -4.26 3.25 -6.21
CA ARG A 85 -3.49 4.49 -6.06
C ARG A 85 -3.78 5.46 -7.20
N GLY A 86 -3.64 5.03 -8.45
CA GLY A 86 -3.92 5.87 -9.62
C GLY A 86 -5.39 6.30 -9.72
N TRP A 87 -6.32 5.42 -9.30
CA TRP A 87 -7.75 5.78 -9.28
C TRP A 87 -8.00 6.89 -8.25
N LEU A 88 -7.41 6.84 -7.07
CA LEU A 88 -7.57 7.89 -6.06
C LEU A 88 -6.90 9.21 -6.49
N GLU A 89 -5.79 9.17 -7.24
CA GLU A 89 -5.17 10.37 -7.84
C GLU A 89 -6.12 11.10 -8.81
N THR A 90 -6.97 10.36 -9.50
CA THR A 90 -7.98 10.94 -10.40
C THR A 90 -9.31 11.25 -9.70
N HIS A 91 -9.50 10.83 -8.46
CA HIS A 91 -10.70 11.07 -7.64
C HIS A 91 -10.35 11.51 -6.21
N PRO A 92 -9.53 12.56 -6.02
CA PRO A 92 -8.97 12.93 -4.71
C PRO A 92 -10.05 13.37 -3.69
N TRP A 93 -11.20 13.89 -4.15
CA TRP A 93 -12.31 14.29 -3.30
C TRP A 93 -12.87 13.15 -2.46
N ILE A 94 -12.77 11.90 -2.91
CA ILE A 94 -13.24 10.73 -2.15
C ILE A 94 -12.46 10.58 -0.84
N TYR A 95 -11.16 10.79 -0.88
CA TYR A 95 -10.35 10.76 0.34
C TYR A 95 -10.65 11.94 1.26
N ASN A 96 -10.90 13.13 0.68
CA ASN A 96 -11.31 14.28 1.45
C ASN A 96 -12.68 14.08 2.14
N GLU A 97 -13.62 13.38 1.50
CA GLU A 97 -14.88 12.98 2.13
C GLU A 97 -14.66 11.99 3.27
N TYR A 98 -13.79 11.00 3.09
CA TYR A 98 -13.40 10.07 4.15
C TYR A 98 -12.86 10.81 5.37
N LEU A 99 -11.98 11.78 5.18
CA LEU A 99 -11.37 12.56 6.26
C LEU A 99 -12.35 13.47 7.04
N LYS A 100 -13.50 13.81 6.46
CA LYS A 100 -14.53 14.59 7.17
C LYS A 100 -15.22 13.79 8.29
N ASN A 101 -15.15 12.48 8.24
CA ASN A 101 -15.72 11.61 9.25
C ASN A 101 -14.63 11.19 10.25
N ASN A 102 -14.69 11.73 11.46
CA ASN A 102 -13.75 11.42 12.54
C ASN A 102 -14.27 10.33 13.49
N GLU A 103 -15.30 9.58 13.09
CA GLU A 103 -15.85 8.51 13.92
C GLU A 103 -14.80 7.39 14.11
N THR A 104 -14.54 7.07 15.37
CA THR A 104 -13.74 5.91 15.77
C THR A 104 -14.60 4.93 16.54
N LYS A 105 -14.35 3.64 16.43
CA LYS A 105 -14.99 2.60 17.24
C LYS A 105 -13.94 1.84 18.00
N ASP A 106 -14.17 1.73 19.27
CA ASP A 106 -13.37 0.90 20.15
C ASP A 106 -14.01 -0.50 20.25
N LEU A 107 -13.25 -1.52 19.90
CA LEU A 107 -13.66 -2.91 19.95
C LEU A 107 -13.13 -3.63 21.20
N LEU A 108 -13.14 -2.97 22.35
CA LEU A 108 -12.73 -3.58 23.63
C LEU A 108 -13.63 -4.73 24.06
N LYS A 109 -14.89 -4.75 23.57
CA LYS A 109 -15.86 -5.83 23.88
C LYS A 109 -15.97 -6.79 22.72
N LYS A 110 -15.92 -8.08 23.02
CA LYS A 110 -16.21 -9.15 22.05
C LYS A 110 -17.64 -9.04 21.53
N THR A 111 -17.81 -9.26 20.23
CA THR A 111 -19.14 -9.19 19.56
C THR A 111 -19.93 -10.48 19.73
N GLY A 112 -19.28 -11.59 20.07
CA GLY A 112 -19.85 -12.94 20.10
C GLY A 112 -19.83 -13.64 18.73
N ILE A 113 -19.45 -12.95 17.65
CA ILE A 113 -19.23 -13.53 16.32
C ILE A 113 -17.81 -14.07 16.29
N LYS A 114 -17.62 -15.37 16.55
CA LYS A 114 -16.29 -15.97 16.78
C LYS A 114 -15.24 -15.65 15.70
N CYS A 115 -15.62 -15.69 14.43
CA CYS A 115 -14.68 -15.39 13.35
C CYS A 115 -14.25 -13.90 13.37
N PHE A 116 -15.20 -12.99 13.60
CA PHE A 116 -14.91 -11.56 13.66
C PHE A 116 -14.01 -11.23 14.84
N ASP A 117 -14.35 -11.75 16.02
CA ASP A 117 -13.55 -11.54 17.24
C ASP A 117 -12.13 -12.11 17.09
N HIS A 118 -11.98 -13.27 16.41
CA HIS A 118 -10.67 -13.83 16.08
C HIS A 118 -9.85 -12.92 15.12
N TRP A 119 -10.48 -12.39 14.07
CA TRP A 119 -9.79 -11.48 13.15
C TRP A 119 -9.43 -10.13 13.78
N VAL A 120 -10.22 -9.65 14.77
CA VAL A 120 -9.83 -8.49 15.59
C VAL A 120 -8.56 -8.81 16.36
N ASP A 121 -8.51 -9.95 17.07
CA ASP A 121 -7.33 -10.35 17.82
C ASP A 121 -6.10 -10.53 16.90
N GLU A 122 -6.25 -11.26 15.79
CA GLU A 122 -5.17 -11.46 14.81
C GLU A 122 -4.61 -10.13 14.27
N LEU A 123 -5.48 -9.17 13.94
CA LEU A 123 -5.07 -7.85 13.48
C LEU A 123 -4.30 -7.09 14.55
N LEU A 124 -4.80 -7.10 15.79
CA LEU A 124 -4.18 -6.39 16.91
C LEU A 124 -2.85 -7.03 17.34
N GLU A 125 -2.68 -8.34 17.16
CA GLU A 125 -1.45 -9.06 17.51
C GLU A 125 -0.39 -9.01 16.42
N THR A 126 -0.79 -8.99 15.14
CA THR A 126 0.14 -9.16 14.01
C THR A 126 0.26 -7.96 13.10
N GLY A 127 -0.69 -7.04 13.15
CA GLY A 127 -0.81 -5.95 12.18
C GLY A 127 -1.25 -6.40 10.78
N TYR A 128 -1.81 -7.61 10.65
CA TYR A 128 -2.16 -8.18 9.36
C TYR A 128 -3.44 -9.01 9.41
N LEU A 129 -4.15 -9.05 8.30
CA LEU A 129 -5.23 -9.99 8.02
C LEU A 129 -5.11 -10.51 6.59
N HIS A 130 -5.49 -11.75 6.40
CA HIS A 130 -5.67 -12.31 5.07
C HIS A 130 -6.68 -11.49 4.26
N ASN A 131 -6.43 -11.28 2.94
CA ASN A 131 -7.26 -10.38 2.13
C ASN A 131 -8.77 -10.74 2.16
N HIS A 132 -9.12 -12.02 2.09
CA HIS A 132 -10.51 -12.44 2.14
C HIS A 132 -11.13 -12.19 3.52
N ALA A 133 -10.36 -12.38 4.60
CA ALA A 133 -10.80 -12.03 5.95
C ALA A 133 -11.10 -10.53 6.08
N ARG A 134 -10.32 -9.66 5.43
CA ARG A 134 -10.62 -8.20 5.40
C ARG A 134 -11.98 -7.88 4.78
N MET A 135 -12.36 -8.60 3.73
CA MET A 135 -13.66 -8.41 3.06
C MET A 135 -14.81 -8.85 3.98
N TRP A 136 -14.70 -10.02 4.62
CA TRP A 136 -15.69 -10.49 5.59
C TRP A 136 -15.77 -9.58 6.81
N PHE A 137 -14.61 -9.18 7.34
CA PHE A 137 -14.50 -8.23 8.44
C PHE A 137 -15.27 -6.93 8.15
N ALA A 138 -14.98 -6.31 7.01
CA ALA A 138 -15.63 -5.08 6.61
C ALA A 138 -17.14 -5.23 6.38
N SER A 139 -17.56 -6.36 5.81
CA SER A 139 -18.99 -6.68 5.61
C SER A 139 -19.71 -6.86 6.95
N ILE A 140 -19.13 -7.61 7.90
CA ILE A 140 -19.69 -7.79 9.24
C ILE A 140 -19.75 -6.45 9.98
N TRP A 141 -18.69 -5.66 9.91
CA TRP A 141 -18.64 -4.32 10.51
C TRP A 141 -19.79 -3.43 10.07
N ILE A 142 -20.00 -3.36 8.73
CA ILE A 142 -21.00 -2.46 8.15
C ILE A 142 -22.40 -3.01 8.30
N PHE A 143 -22.63 -4.26 7.89
CA PHE A 143 -23.97 -4.77 7.66
C PHE A 143 -24.54 -5.59 8.83
N THR A 144 -23.69 -6.20 9.65
CA THR A 144 -24.14 -6.96 10.82
C THR A 144 -24.09 -6.12 12.09
N LEU A 145 -22.96 -5.42 12.32
CA LEU A 145 -22.78 -4.57 13.50
C LEU A 145 -23.36 -3.16 13.32
N GLY A 146 -23.68 -2.76 12.09
CA GLY A 146 -24.30 -1.47 11.78
C GLY A 146 -23.38 -0.25 11.95
N TYR A 147 -22.04 -0.45 11.89
CA TYR A 147 -21.09 0.65 12.03
C TYR A 147 -20.79 1.31 10.69
N SER A 148 -20.38 2.58 10.73
CA SER A 148 -19.97 3.30 9.52
C SER A 148 -18.73 2.65 8.89
N TRP A 149 -18.67 2.63 7.55
CA TRP A 149 -17.50 2.10 6.85
C TRP A 149 -16.24 2.93 7.14
N GLN A 150 -16.42 4.23 7.41
CA GLN A 150 -15.32 5.14 7.73
C GLN A 150 -14.65 4.75 9.07
N SER A 151 -15.45 4.43 10.10
CA SER A 151 -14.90 4.00 11.39
C SER A 151 -14.12 2.70 11.26
N GLY A 152 -14.58 1.76 10.41
CA GLY A 152 -13.86 0.52 10.12
C GLY A 152 -12.59 0.76 9.30
N ALA A 153 -12.64 1.65 8.31
CA ALA A 153 -11.46 2.07 7.57
C ALA A 153 -10.41 2.72 8.49
N LYS A 154 -10.85 3.50 9.48
CA LYS A 154 -9.97 4.09 10.50
C LYS A 154 -9.38 3.04 11.44
N PHE A 155 -10.15 2.02 11.80
CA PHE A 155 -9.64 0.90 12.57
C PHE A 155 -8.52 0.15 11.82
N PHE A 156 -8.66 -0.08 10.52
CA PHE A 156 -7.60 -0.66 9.68
C PHE A 156 -6.40 0.27 9.52
N GLU A 157 -6.61 1.56 9.34
CA GLU A 157 -5.53 2.57 9.29
C GLU A 157 -4.62 2.50 10.51
N ASN A 158 -5.22 2.35 11.69
CA ASN A 158 -4.49 2.36 12.96
C ASN A 158 -3.76 1.02 13.25
N ASN A 159 -4.15 -0.09 12.59
CA ASN A 159 -3.67 -1.42 12.98
C ASN A 159 -3.00 -2.21 11.86
N LEU A 160 -3.11 -1.83 10.58
CA LEU A 160 -2.50 -2.59 9.48
C LEU A 160 -1.06 -2.15 9.20
N LEU A 161 -0.13 -3.11 9.15
CA LEU A 161 1.25 -2.90 8.68
C LEU A 161 1.29 -2.40 7.24
N ASP A 162 0.37 -2.87 6.40
CA ASP A 162 0.30 -2.54 4.97
C ASP A 162 -0.71 -1.44 4.65
N PHE A 163 -1.13 -0.67 5.65
CA PHE A 163 -2.07 0.43 5.42
C PHE A 163 -1.64 1.32 4.26
N CYS A 164 -2.52 1.45 3.29
CA CYS A 164 -2.38 2.34 2.14
C CYS A 164 -3.67 3.14 2.00
N PRO A 165 -3.65 4.49 2.06
CA PRO A 165 -4.85 5.32 2.00
C PRO A 165 -5.81 4.94 0.86
N ALA A 166 -5.26 4.77 -0.34
CA ALA A 166 -6.06 4.41 -1.51
C ALA A 166 -6.71 3.02 -1.39
N SER A 167 -5.90 1.98 -1.13
CA SER A 167 -6.41 0.61 -1.04
C SER A 167 -7.39 0.43 0.12
N ASN A 168 -7.14 1.09 1.25
CA ASN A 168 -8.01 1.03 2.42
C ASN A 168 -9.34 1.73 2.15
N THR A 169 -9.33 3.01 1.79
CA THR A 169 -10.55 3.78 1.55
C THR A 169 -11.41 3.15 0.47
N LEU A 170 -10.80 2.79 -0.68
CA LEU A 170 -11.54 2.24 -1.81
C LEU A 170 -11.99 0.80 -1.59
N GLY A 171 -11.21 0.00 -0.83
CA GLY A 171 -11.58 -1.35 -0.43
C GLY A 171 -12.81 -1.36 0.50
N TRP A 172 -12.84 -0.50 1.51
CA TRP A 172 -14.01 -0.34 2.39
C TRP A 172 -15.23 0.19 1.63
N ARG A 173 -15.06 1.16 0.73
CA ARG A 173 -16.12 1.66 -0.16
C ARG A 173 -16.64 0.57 -1.09
N TRP A 174 -15.76 -0.31 -1.56
CA TRP A 174 -16.16 -1.44 -2.42
C TRP A 174 -17.03 -2.44 -1.65
N VAL A 175 -16.64 -2.83 -0.43
CA VAL A 175 -17.47 -3.70 0.43
C VAL A 175 -18.80 -3.04 0.74
N ALA A 176 -18.81 -1.74 1.07
CA ALA A 176 -20.02 -0.97 1.35
C ALA A 176 -20.96 -0.81 0.13
N GLY A 177 -20.53 -1.18 -1.08
CA GLY A 177 -21.34 -1.05 -2.30
C GLY A 177 -21.42 0.37 -2.85
N ILE A 178 -20.54 1.28 -2.43
CA ILE A 178 -20.52 2.68 -2.86
C ILE A 178 -19.37 2.98 -3.84
N GLN A 179 -18.39 2.09 -3.98
CA GLN A 179 -17.38 2.15 -5.05
C GLN A 179 -17.94 1.63 -6.37
N THR A 180 -18.71 0.54 -6.34
CA THR A 180 -19.62 0.12 -7.40
C THR A 180 -21.02 0.26 -6.83
N ILE A 181 -21.67 1.38 -7.12
CA ILE A 181 -22.91 1.79 -6.47
C ILE A 181 -23.99 0.71 -6.62
N GLY A 182 -24.62 0.35 -5.47
CA GLY A 182 -25.68 -0.64 -5.39
C GLY A 182 -25.21 -2.10 -5.42
N LYS A 183 -23.87 -2.37 -5.35
CA LYS A 183 -23.30 -3.73 -5.33
C LYS A 183 -22.46 -3.99 -4.08
N PRO A 184 -23.07 -4.09 -2.89
CA PRO A 184 -22.33 -4.39 -1.66
C PRO A 184 -21.80 -5.82 -1.68
N TYR A 185 -20.70 -6.04 -0.97
CA TYR A 185 -20.21 -7.39 -0.66
C TYR A 185 -20.77 -7.83 0.69
N ILE A 186 -21.71 -8.79 0.67
CA ILE A 186 -22.34 -9.34 1.87
C ILE A 186 -21.66 -10.65 2.26
N ALA A 187 -21.07 -10.68 3.45
CA ALA A 187 -20.49 -11.90 4.01
C ALA A 187 -21.58 -12.95 4.26
N ARG A 188 -21.31 -14.19 3.86
CA ARG A 188 -22.21 -15.35 4.06
C ARG A 188 -21.53 -16.41 4.90
N ALA A 189 -22.27 -16.99 5.84
CA ALA A 189 -21.73 -17.99 6.76
C ALA A 189 -21.13 -19.20 6.03
N GLU A 190 -21.76 -19.69 4.97
CA GLU A 190 -21.29 -20.80 4.16
C GLU A 190 -19.97 -20.47 3.48
N ASN A 191 -19.84 -19.24 2.91
CA ASN A 191 -18.61 -18.80 2.28
C ASN A 191 -17.45 -18.70 3.29
N ILE A 192 -17.71 -18.18 4.49
CA ILE A 192 -16.71 -18.14 5.56
C ILE A 192 -16.31 -19.57 5.95
N ARG A 193 -17.27 -20.48 6.15
CA ARG A 193 -16.99 -21.87 6.47
C ARG A 193 -16.08 -22.53 5.43
N ASP A 194 -16.41 -22.40 4.17
CA ASP A 194 -15.75 -23.10 3.07
C ASP A 194 -14.31 -22.56 2.88
N PHE A 195 -14.15 -21.25 2.87
CA PHE A 195 -12.85 -20.61 2.67
C PHE A 195 -12.00 -20.46 3.94
N THR A 196 -12.52 -20.85 5.10
CA THR A 196 -11.72 -21.05 6.33
C THR A 196 -11.47 -22.52 6.64
N LYS A 197 -11.80 -23.45 5.74
CA LYS A 197 -11.69 -24.91 5.97
C LYS A 197 -12.38 -25.37 7.26
N ASN A 198 -13.63 -24.91 7.46
CA ASN A 198 -14.45 -25.17 8.65
C ASN A 198 -13.89 -24.63 9.98
N ARG A 199 -12.89 -23.72 9.98
CA ARG A 199 -12.42 -23.06 11.21
C ARG A 199 -13.54 -22.22 11.84
N PHE A 200 -14.39 -21.60 11.01
CA PHE A 200 -15.49 -20.74 11.42
C PHE A 200 -16.76 -21.05 10.63
N TYR A 201 -17.88 -21.01 11.31
CA TYR A 201 -19.22 -21.08 10.70
C TYR A 201 -20.19 -20.20 11.51
N PRO A 202 -20.28 -18.88 11.19
CA PRO A 202 -21.17 -17.94 11.90
C PRO A 202 -22.61 -18.06 11.42
N LYS A 203 -23.17 -19.30 11.50
CA LYS A 203 -24.55 -19.61 11.14
C LYS A 203 -25.50 -18.76 11.99
N ASP A 204 -26.49 -18.15 11.33
CA ASP A 204 -27.52 -17.31 11.95
C ASP A 204 -27.01 -16.07 12.73
N GLN A 205 -25.71 -15.71 12.58
CA GLN A 205 -25.10 -14.57 13.25
C GLN A 205 -24.91 -13.35 12.34
N LEU A 206 -25.06 -13.53 11.02
CA LEU A 206 -24.79 -12.49 10.03
C LEU A 206 -26.10 -11.93 9.46
N ASN A 207 -26.12 -10.61 9.21
CA ASN A 207 -27.22 -9.99 8.49
C ASN A 207 -27.02 -10.19 6.97
N ASN A 208 -27.80 -11.12 6.39
CA ASN A 208 -27.73 -11.47 4.97
C ASN A 208 -28.55 -10.54 4.05
N THR A 209 -29.43 -9.71 4.61
CA THR A 209 -30.34 -8.81 3.88
C THR A 209 -30.36 -7.42 4.49
N PRO A 210 -29.20 -6.72 4.52
CA PRO A 210 -29.14 -5.40 5.14
C PRO A 210 -29.97 -4.39 4.33
N ASN A 211 -30.76 -3.58 5.04
CA ASN A 211 -31.42 -2.43 4.46
C ASN A 211 -30.41 -1.27 4.38
N TYR A 212 -29.85 -1.01 3.20
CA TYR A 212 -28.83 0.02 2.98
C TYR A 212 -29.19 0.88 1.77
N SER A 213 -29.27 2.20 1.95
CA SER A 213 -29.55 3.12 0.85
C SER A 213 -28.27 3.59 0.17
N PHE A 214 -28.29 3.65 -1.16
CA PHE A 214 -27.17 4.12 -2.00
C PHE A 214 -27.47 5.47 -2.68
N GLU A 215 -28.60 6.10 -2.42
CA GLU A 215 -29.11 7.27 -3.18
C GLU A 215 -28.20 8.48 -3.12
N ASN A 216 -27.46 8.65 -2.05
CA ASN A 216 -26.61 9.82 -1.81
C ASN A 216 -25.14 9.63 -2.19
N PHE A 217 -24.79 8.50 -2.85
CA PHE A 217 -23.41 8.22 -3.20
C PHE A 217 -23.12 8.46 -4.68
N SER A 218 -22.01 9.12 -4.96
CA SER A 218 -21.48 9.31 -6.30
C SER A 218 -19.96 9.23 -6.26
N ASN A 219 -19.36 8.66 -7.29
CA ASN A 219 -17.92 8.71 -7.45
C ASN A 219 -17.45 9.95 -8.23
N GLY A 220 -18.38 10.75 -8.75
CA GLY A 220 -18.06 11.89 -9.59
C GLY A 220 -17.38 11.49 -10.91
N LYS A 221 -16.84 12.49 -11.60
CA LYS A 221 -16.05 12.27 -12.84
C LYS A 221 -14.56 12.31 -12.50
N ALA A 222 -13.78 11.41 -13.11
CA ALA A 222 -12.35 11.41 -12.98
C ALA A 222 -11.75 12.76 -13.42
N SER A 223 -10.85 13.31 -12.63
CA SER A 223 -9.98 14.42 -13.05
C SER A 223 -8.82 13.88 -13.90
N LYS A 224 -8.19 14.77 -14.68
CA LYS A 224 -6.95 14.41 -15.36
C LYS A 224 -5.86 14.19 -14.32
N PHE A 225 -5.11 13.09 -14.44
CA PHE A 225 -3.91 12.90 -13.65
C PHE A 225 -2.88 13.97 -14.03
N LEU A 226 -2.34 14.66 -13.02
CA LEU A 226 -1.32 15.68 -13.19
C LEU A 226 0.04 15.06 -12.84
N GLU A 227 0.87 14.90 -13.85
CA GLU A 227 2.24 14.43 -13.66
C GLU A 227 3.05 15.43 -12.83
N PRO A 228 3.95 14.95 -11.96
CA PRO A 228 4.87 15.83 -11.26
C PRO A 228 5.86 16.49 -12.24
N LYS A 229 6.51 17.56 -11.77
CA LYS A 229 7.56 18.27 -12.54
C LYS A 229 8.65 17.29 -12.97
N THR A 230 9.02 17.31 -14.23
CA THR A 230 10.11 16.49 -14.78
C THR A 230 11.44 16.81 -14.09
N ILE A 231 12.20 15.80 -13.75
CA ILE A 231 13.51 15.93 -13.12
C ILE A 231 14.59 16.04 -14.22
N PRO A 232 15.36 17.13 -14.27
CA PRO A 232 16.45 17.28 -15.24
C PRO A 232 17.70 16.54 -14.73
N PHE A 233 17.71 15.22 -14.81
CA PHE A 233 18.77 14.38 -14.21
C PHE A 233 20.18 14.71 -14.69
N GLU A 234 20.35 15.20 -15.91
CA GLU A 234 21.64 15.56 -16.51
C GLU A 234 22.24 16.83 -15.90
N ASP A 235 21.39 17.73 -15.37
CA ASP A 235 21.78 19.02 -14.83
C ASP A 235 21.89 19.04 -13.30
N LEU A 236 21.60 17.92 -12.63
CA LEU A 236 21.57 17.88 -11.17
C LEU A 236 22.97 17.97 -10.56
N THR A 237 23.15 18.92 -9.67
CA THR A 237 24.35 19.05 -8.83
C THR A 237 23.99 19.12 -7.37
N LYS A 238 24.88 18.67 -6.47
CA LYS A 238 24.66 18.73 -5.02
C LYS A 238 23.31 18.17 -4.61
N VAL A 239 23.05 16.92 -5.03
CA VAL A 239 21.75 16.26 -4.86
C VAL A 239 21.59 15.78 -3.42
N GLY A 240 20.44 16.08 -2.82
CA GLY A 240 19.91 15.43 -1.63
C GLY A 240 18.78 14.47 -1.98
N LEU A 241 18.77 13.29 -1.37
CA LEU A 241 17.70 12.30 -1.49
C LEU A 241 17.05 12.10 -0.12
N ILE A 242 15.73 12.23 -0.05
CA ILE A 242 14.96 11.84 1.12
C ILE A 242 14.28 10.51 0.82
N LEU A 243 14.58 9.48 1.63
CA LEU A 243 13.79 8.25 1.68
C LEU A 243 12.73 8.38 2.77
N ASN A 244 11.56 7.81 2.56
CA ASN A 244 10.48 7.79 3.55
C ASN A 244 9.53 6.60 3.34
N ASN A 245 8.51 6.46 4.16
CA ASN A 245 7.50 5.39 4.06
C ASN A 245 6.73 5.31 2.73
N ASN A 246 6.87 6.26 1.83
CA ASN A 246 6.29 6.15 0.49
C ASN A 246 7.22 5.39 -0.46
N ASP A 247 8.55 5.50 -0.23
CA ASP A 247 9.53 4.77 -1.03
C ASP A 247 10.87 4.65 -0.28
N LEU A 248 11.17 3.47 0.23
CA LEU A 248 12.41 3.15 0.95
C LEU A 248 13.53 2.65 0.04
N SER A 249 13.31 2.59 -1.27
CA SER A 249 14.31 2.13 -2.25
C SER A 249 14.50 3.08 -3.44
N LEU A 250 14.11 4.35 -3.29
CA LEU A 250 14.27 5.35 -4.35
C LEU A 250 15.75 5.60 -4.71
N ASN A 251 16.67 5.40 -3.75
CA ASN A 251 18.12 5.45 -3.99
C ASN A 251 18.55 4.58 -5.17
N LYS A 252 17.97 3.37 -5.33
CA LYS A 252 18.29 2.46 -6.43
C LYS A 252 18.02 3.05 -7.81
N VAL A 253 17.04 3.95 -7.92
CA VAL A 253 16.76 4.65 -9.17
C VAL A 253 17.88 5.65 -9.49
N LEU A 254 18.35 6.40 -8.50
CA LEU A 254 19.44 7.35 -8.66
C LEU A 254 20.76 6.63 -8.95
N ASP A 255 21.02 5.52 -8.26
CA ASP A 255 22.21 4.66 -8.47
C ASP A 255 22.27 4.17 -9.92
N LYS A 256 21.16 3.66 -10.47
CA LYS A 256 21.07 3.24 -11.89
C LYS A 256 21.29 4.36 -12.89
N LYS A 257 20.97 5.59 -12.51
CA LYS A 257 21.21 6.79 -13.33
C LYS A 257 22.62 7.37 -13.13
N GLY A 258 23.45 6.79 -12.26
CA GLY A 258 24.79 7.29 -11.93
C GLY A 258 24.80 8.62 -11.17
N ILE A 259 23.68 8.99 -10.54
CA ILE A 259 23.56 10.24 -9.79
C ILE A 259 24.21 10.10 -8.42
N LYS A 260 25.14 10.99 -8.09
CA LYS A 260 25.71 11.10 -6.74
C LYS A 260 24.81 11.95 -5.85
N TYR A 261 24.53 11.49 -4.65
CA TYR A 261 23.62 12.16 -3.71
C TYR A 261 24.09 12.03 -2.25
N ASN A 262 23.64 12.94 -1.40
CA ASN A 262 23.60 12.73 0.04
C ASN A 262 22.21 12.20 0.40
N CYS A 263 22.12 11.20 1.26
CA CYS A 263 20.87 10.57 1.61
C CYS A 263 20.48 10.84 3.06
N CYS A 264 19.21 11.17 3.27
CA CYS A 264 18.60 11.03 4.59
C CYS A 264 17.37 10.13 4.52
N LEU A 265 17.04 9.50 5.63
CA LEU A 265 15.86 8.70 5.83
C LEU A 265 14.95 9.40 6.83
N TRP A 266 13.74 9.77 6.35
CA TRP A 266 12.71 10.32 7.21
C TRP A 266 12.07 9.22 8.05
N SER A 267 12.27 9.29 9.34
CA SER A 267 11.70 8.38 10.32
C SER A 267 10.37 8.95 10.82
N THR A 268 9.33 8.12 10.80
CA THR A 268 8.03 8.45 11.37
C THR A 268 7.77 7.58 12.59
N ASN A 269 7.21 8.17 13.63
CA ASN A 269 6.69 7.42 14.77
C ASN A 269 5.21 7.09 14.54
N ASN A 270 4.84 5.85 14.80
CA ASN A 270 3.45 5.41 14.78
C ASN A 270 2.97 5.14 16.22
N GLN A 271 1.74 5.50 16.52
CA GLN A 271 1.16 5.27 17.86
C GLN A 271 0.96 3.77 18.14
N ASN A 272 0.72 2.96 17.11
CA ASN A 272 0.62 1.51 17.27
C ASN A 272 2.03 0.92 17.43
N PRO A 273 2.35 0.25 18.55
CA PRO A 273 3.69 -0.27 18.83
C PRO A 273 4.19 -1.30 17.82
N ILE A 274 3.27 -2.12 17.27
CA ILE A 274 3.61 -3.15 16.28
C ILE A 274 4.05 -2.49 14.97
N ILE A 275 3.27 -1.51 14.51
CA ILE A 275 3.60 -0.76 13.29
C ILE A 275 4.89 0.02 13.49
N ASN A 276 5.03 0.68 14.63
CA ASN A 276 6.21 1.47 14.96
C ASN A 276 7.49 0.62 14.98
N ASN A 277 7.45 -0.53 15.67
CA ASN A 277 8.57 -1.45 15.73
C ASN A 277 8.91 -2.04 14.34
N PHE A 278 7.91 -2.45 13.56
CA PHE A 278 8.12 -2.95 12.22
C PHE A 278 8.80 -1.90 11.32
N GLN A 279 8.33 -0.65 11.35
CA GLN A 279 8.92 0.44 10.58
C GLN A 279 10.38 0.71 10.99
N LYS A 280 10.64 0.76 12.31
CA LYS A 280 11.99 0.98 12.83
C LYS A 280 12.97 -0.07 12.32
N LEU A 281 12.60 -1.34 12.36
CA LEU A 281 13.44 -2.43 11.87
C LEU A 281 13.70 -2.36 10.35
N LEU A 282 12.71 -1.93 9.54
CA LEU A 282 12.93 -1.67 8.11
C LEU A 282 13.90 -0.50 7.89
N TYR A 283 13.80 0.56 8.69
CA TYR A 283 14.71 1.70 8.60
C TYR A 283 16.14 1.31 8.99
N GLU A 284 16.30 0.48 10.02
CA GLU A 284 17.60 -0.07 10.42
C GLU A 284 18.23 -0.87 9.27
N ASP A 285 17.47 -1.73 8.58
CA ASP A 285 17.98 -2.47 7.43
C ASP A 285 18.39 -1.54 6.28
N VAL A 286 17.60 -0.50 5.98
CA VAL A 286 17.97 0.52 4.97
C VAL A 286 19.28 1.21 5.35
N CYS A 287 19.41 1.67 6.62
CA CYS A 287 20.60 2.36 7.08
C CYS A 287 21.86 1.45 7.06
N ASN A 288 21.69 0.16 7.39
CA ASN A 288 22.80 -0.81 7.38
C ASN A 288 23.27 -1.15 5.95
N ASN A 289 22.39 -1.04 4.95
CA ASN A 289 22.67 -1.39 3.56
C ASN A 289 22.98 -0.18 2.66
N LEU A 290 22.86 1.04 3.18
CA LEU A 290 23.13 2.27 2.44
C LEU A 290 24.07 3.19 3.24
N ASN A 291 25.31 3.30 2.79
CA ASN A 291 26.34 4.08 3.47
C ASN A 291 25.99 5.57 3.56
N GLY A 292 26.28 6.17 4.73
CA GLY A 292 26.19 7.62 4.92
C GLY A 292 24.75 8.18 5.02
N VAL A 293 23.76 7.32 5.30
CA VAL A 293 22.38 7.75 5.54
C VAL A 293 22.27 8.45 6.90
N THR A 294 21.63 9.61 6.90
CA THR A 294 21.29 10.34 8.15
C THR A 294 19.82 10.08 8.48
N LEU A 295 19.52 9.54 9.66
CA LEU A 295 18.16 9.37 10.15
C LEU A 295 17.62 10.69 10.70
N ILE A 296 16.47 11.15 10.22
CA ILE A 296 15.87 12.44 10.58
C ILE A 296 14.37 12.24 10.86
N SER A 297 13.84 12.95 11.87
CA SER A 297 12.44 12.85 12.29
C SER A 297 11.69 14.17 12.38
N ASP A 298 12.35 15.29 12.11
CA ASP A 298 11.76 16.63 12.16
C ASP A 298 12.27 17.53 11.02
N PHE A 299 11.48 18.52 10.64
CA PHE A 299 11.78 19.39 9.51
C PHE A 299 12.97 20.32 9.75
N GLU A 300 13.19 20.79 10.98
CA GLU A 300 14.34 21.68 11.26
C GLU A 300 15.65 20.94 11.03
N THR A 301 15.74 19.70 11.48
CA THR A 301 16.90 18.83 11.21
C THR A 301 17.12 18.60 9.72
N ILE A 302 16.05 18.46 8.90
CA ILE A 302 16.20 18.38 7.44
C ILE A 302 16.83 19.66 6.89
N PHE A 303 16.37 20.84 7.30
CA PHE A 303 16.90 22.10 6.78
C PHE A 303 18.38 22.28 7.17
N HIS A 304 18.76 21.93 8.41
CA HIS A 304 20.15 21.91 8.82
C HIS A 304 21.00 20.92 8.00
N TRP A 305 20.46 19.72 7.73
CA TRP A 305 21.14 18.73 6.90
C TRP A 305 21.33 19.25 5.45
N ILE A 306 20.32 19.90 4.86
CA ILE A 306 20.39 20.52 3.54
C ILE A 306 21.51 21.55 3.49
N GLN A 307 21.57 22.45 4.48
CA GLN A 307 22.59 23.51 4.56
C GLN A 307 23.99 22.92 4.77
N ASN A 308 24.16 22.01 5.72
CA ASN A 308 25.45 21.39 6.05
C ASN A 308 26.03 20.57 4.88
N LYS A 309 25.18 19.93 4.07
CA LYS A 309 25.60 19.19 2.88
C LYS A 309 25.66 20.05 1.62
N GLY A 310 25.28 21.32 1.70
CA GLY A 310 25.24 22.24 0.59
C GLY A 310 24.33 21.78 -0.55
N ILE A 311 23.19 21.15 -0.22
CA ILE A 311 22.24 20.59 -1.18
C ILE A 311 21.59 21.72 -1.97
N LYS A 312 21.53 21.56 -3.30
CA LYS A 312 20.87 22.49 -4.22
C LYS A 312 19.67 21.86 -4.93
N ASN A 313 19.63 20.55 -5.03
CA ASN A 313 18.53 19.82 -5.66
C ASN A 313 18.06 18.71 -4.71
N LEU A 314 16.81 18.75 -4.27
CA LEU A 314 16.23 17.78 -3.35
C LEU A 314 15.28 16.86 -4.12
N ILE A 315 15.50 15.56 -4.03
CA ILE A 315 14.62 14.53 -4.61
C ILE A 315 13.89 13.82 -3.48
N LEU A 316 12.57 13.73 -3.64
CA LEU A 316 11.66 13.07 -2.70
C LEU A 316 10.80 12.04 -3.42
N PRO A 317 10.35 10.97 -2.75
CA PRO A 317 9.32 10.09 -3.29
C PRO A 317 8.04 10.86 -3.61
N TYR A 318 7.37 10.51 -4.71
CA TYR A 318 6.06 11.06 -5.03
C TYR A 318 5.05 10.78 -3.92
N GLU A 319 4.31 11.79 -3.56
CA GLU A 319 3.31 11.74 -2.49
C GLU A 319 1.92 11.57 -3.07
N THR A 320 1.39 10.35 -2.98
CA THR A 320 0.02 10.05 -3.41
C THR A 320 -1.01 10.66 -2.47
N VAL A 321 -2.24 10.79 -2.95
CA VAL A 321 -3.39 11.22 -2.13
C VAL A 321 -3.45 10.40 -0.84
N GLY A 322 -3.54 11.09 0.29
CA GLY A 322 -3.53 10.50 1.64
C GLY A 322 -2.14 10.22 2.23
N ASN A 323 -1.05 10.41 1.48
CA ASN A 323 0.32 10.24 1.98
C ASN A 323 1.17 11.52 1.88
N LYS A 324 0.53 12.69 1.94
CA LYS A 324 1.21 13.98 1.81
C LYS A 324 1.90 14.35 3.12
N LEU A 325 3.21 14.58 3.07
CA LEU A 325 4.02 15.00 4.20
C LEU A 325 4.88 16.23 3.81
N PHE A 326 5.65 16.11 2.73
CA PHE A 326 6.58 17.13 2.28
C PHE A 326 5.97 18.12 1.28
N SER A 327 4.82 17.83 0.71
CA SER A 327 4.08 18.75 -0.17
C SER A 327 3.28 19.81 0.59
N ASN A 328 3.54 20.02 1.90
CA ASN A 328 2.97 21.12 2.64
C ASN A 328 3.66 22.45 2.28
N ARG A 329 2.88 23.53 2.32
CA ARG A 329 3.32 24.85 1.85
C ARG A 329 4.50 25.40 2.64
N ASP A 330 4.54 25.19 3.95
CA ASP A 330 5.58 25.75 4.81
C ASP A 330 6.94 25.11 4.53
N PHE A 331 6.97 23.78 4.33
CA PHE A 331 8.17 23.07 3.94
C PHE A 331 8.69 23.54 2.59
N LEU A 332 7.83 23.68 1.59
CA LEU A 332 8.18 24.10 0.24
C LEU A 332 8.68 25.56 0.20
N ASN A 333 7.98 26.47 0.90
CA ASN A 333 8.43 27.87 1.02
C ASN A 333 9.81 27.97 1.69
N LYS A 334 10.11 27.13 2.67
CA LYS A 334 11.43 27.12 3.32
C LYS A 334 12.52 26.64 2.36
N LEU A 335 12.25 25.65 1.51
CA LEU A 335 13.19 25.22 0.47
C LEU A 335 13.46 26.34 -0.54
N GLU A 336 12.44 27.09 -0.93
CA GLU A 336 12.59 28.25 -1.84
C GLU A 336 13.46 29.34 -1.20
N LEU A 337 13.27 29.65 0.08
CA LEU A 337 14.10 30.60 0.84
C LEU A 337 15.57 30.14 0.95
N LEU A 338 15.84 28.84 0.93
CA LEU A 338 17.17 28.24 0.92
C LEU A 338 17.75 28.09 -0.50
N GLU A 339 17.04 28.55 -1.51
CA GLU A 339 17.39 28.40 -2.93
C GLU A 339 17.63 26.93 -3.33
N VAL A 340 16.79 26.02 -2.83
CA VAL A 340 16.84 24.59 -3.11
C VAL A 340 15.71 24.20 -4.06
N SER A 341 16.06 23.70 -5.23
CA SER A 341 15.10 23.09 -6.15
C SER A 341 14.63 21.75 -5.61
N TYR A 342 13.34 21.45 -5.71
CA TYR A 342 12.79 20.19 -5.22
C TYR A 342 11.97 19.47 -6.28
N TYR A 343 12.00 18.13 -6.21
CA TYR A 343 11.36 17.25 -7.18
C TYR A 343 10.73 16.06 -6.48
N PHE A 344 9.45 15.79 -6.74
CA PHE A 344 8.77 14.58 -6.32
C PHE A 344 8.88 13.53 -7.42
N TYR A 345 9.68 12.49 -7.18
CA TYR A 345 9.91 11.44 -8.17
C TYR A 345 8.76 10.42 -8.19
N LEU A 346 8.00 10.41 -9.27
CA LEU A 346 7.03 9.37 -9.57
C LEU A 346 7.74 8.25 -10.35
N ARG A 347 7.71 7.03 -9.81
CA ARG A 347 8.32 5.88 -10.49
C ARG A 347 7.67 5.63 -11.84
N GLU A 348 8.44 5.17 -12.81
CA GLU A 348 7.95 4.84 -14.16
C GLU A 348 6.80 3.81 -14.12
N TRP A 349 6.81 2.90 -13.16
CA TRP A 349 5.70 1.98 -12.89
C TRP A 349 4.37 2.71 -12.70
N ASP A 350 4.34 3.69 -11.80
CA ASP A 350 3.14 4.49 -11.52
C ASP A 350 2.83 5.46 -12.66
N GLN A 351 3.84 6.12 -13.22
CA GLN A 351 3.70 7.08 -14.32
C GLN A 351 3.02 6.45 -15.53
N ASN A 352 3.41 5.22 -15.87
CA ASN A 352 2.81 4.49 -16.99
C ASN A 352 1.39 3.96 -16.66
N ALA A 353 1.10 3.67 -15.40
CA ALA A 353 -0.16 3.05 -15.00
C ALA A 353 -1.28 4.05 -14.65
N PHE A 354 -0.96 5.13 -13.92
CA PHE A 354 -1.95 6.06 -13.37
C PHE A 354 -2.89 6.70 -14.41
N PRO A 355 -2.42 7.11 -15.61
CA PRO A 355 -3.30 7.65 -16.65
C PRO A 355 -4.41 6.69 -17.09
N HIS A 356 -4.24 5.39 -16.87
CA HIS A 356 -5.21 4.35 -17.22
C HIS A 356 -6.19 4.00 -16.09
N CYS A 357 -6.01 4.59 -14.89
CA CYS A 357 -6.82 4.30 -13.70
C CYS A 357 -8.08 5.18 -13.58
N THR A 358 -8.74 5.51 -14.69
CA THR A 358 -9.92 6.40 -14.73
C THR A 358 -11.25 5.67 -14.80
N ARG A 359 -11.22 4.36 -15.04
CA ARG A 359 -12.39 3.47 -15.17
C ARG A 359 -12.19 2.23 -14.30
N GLY A 360 -13.22 1.37 -14.19
CA GLY A 360 -13.14 0.15 -13.38
C GLY A 360 -11.96 -0.75 -13.74
N PHE A 361 -11.50 -1.54 -12.77
CA PHE A 361 -10.30 -2.37 -12.86
C PHE A 361 -10.26 -3.27 -14.11
N PHE A 362 -11.39 -3.82 -14.54
CA PHE A 362 -11.41 -4.68 -15.74
C PHE A 362 -11.02 -3.96 -17.04
N ASN A 363 -11.18 -2.63 -17.09
CA ASN A 363 -10.65 -1.83 -18.20
C ASN A 363 -9.14 -1.63 -18.04
N PHE A 364 -8.67 -1.37 -16.82
CA PHE A 364 -7.26 -1.27 -16.50
C PHE A 364 -6.51 -2.59 -16.72
N LYS A 365 -7.11 -3.73 -16.35
CA LYS A 365 -6.53 -5.07 -16.54
C LYS A 365 -6.07 -5.30 -18.00
N LYS A 366 -6.79 -4.79 -19.00
CA LYS A 366 -6.42 -4.91 -20.43
C LYS A 366 -5.08 -4.25 -20.75
N MET A 367 -4.62 -3.33 -19.89
CA MET A 367 -3.35 -2.63 -20.06
C MET A 367 -2.19 -3.36 -19.38
N ILE A 368 -2.43 -4.29 -18.45
CA ILE A 368 -1.38 -4.93 -17.64
C ILE A 368 -0.30 -5.55 -18.52
N TYR A 369 -0.67 -6.37 -19.50
CA TYR A 369 0.30 -6.97 -20.42
C TYR A 369 1.13 -5.94 -21.19
N LYS A 370 0.48 -4.84 -21.63
CA LYS A 370 1.16 -3.74 -22.31
C LYS A 370 2.11 -3.03 -21.35
N LEU A 371 1.71 -2.79 -20.11
CA LEU A 371 2.53 -2.16 -19.09
C LEU A 371 3.75 -3.03 -18.73
N ILE A 372 3.56 -4.36 -18.68
CA ILE A 372 4.64 -5.31 -18.46
C ILE A 372 5.63 -5.31 -19.65
N ASN A 373 5.14 -5.29 -20.88
CA ASN A 373 5.97 -5.41 -22.10
C ASN A 373 6.52 -4.07 -22.59
N HIS A 374 5.94 -2.95 -22.16
CA HIS A 374 6.22 -1.61 -22.73
C HIS A 374 7.63 -1.09 -22.44
N LYS A 375 8.41 -1.80 -21.76
CA LYS A 375 9.88 -1.67 -21.66
C LYS A 375 10.36 -2.88 -20.90
N ASN A 376 11.39 -3.44 -21.32
CA ASN A 376 12.47 -4.00 -20.54
C ASN A 376 12.50 -3.60 -19.03
N ILE A 377 11.31 -3.33 -18.41
CA ILE A 377 11.18 -3.05 -16.97
C ILE A 377 11.86 -4.17 -16.19
N PHE A 378 11.92 -5.37 -16.81
CA PHE A 378 12.48 -6.58 -16.23
C PHE A 378 13.95 -6.85 -16.57
N ILE A 379 14.47 -6.32 -17.68
CA ILE A 379 15.90 -6.47 -18.05
C ILE A 379 16.78 -5.52 -17.22
N ASN A 380 16.23 -4.42 -16.73
CA ASN A 380 16.98 -3.43 -15.95
C ASN A 380 16.80 -3.54 -14.43
N ALA A 381 16.12 -4.58 -13.91
CA ALA A 381 15.88 -4.77 -12.47
C ALA A 381 16.92 -5.69 -11.81
N LEU A 382 17.75 -6.34 -12.59
CA LEU A 382 18.94 -7.09 -12.18
C LEU A 382 20.16 -6.18 -12.36
#